data_84fcd3e3a6aeac5966a0d2b34eb00e91
#
_entry.id   84fcd3e3a6aeac5966a0d2b34eb00e91
#
_cell.length_a   1.000
_cell.length_b   1.000
_cell.length_c   1.000
_cell.angle_alpha   90.00
_cell.angle_beta   90.00
_cell.angle_gamma   90.00
#
_symmetry.space_group_name_H-M   'P 1'
#
loop_
_entity.id
_entity.type
_entity.pdbx_description
1 polymer ?
#
loop_
_entity_poly.entity_id
_entity_poly.type
_entity_poly.pdbx_seq_one_letter_code
_entity_poly.pdbx_strand_id
1 'polypeptide(L)'
;MKQSRRDVMRISSGLALAFSAGIIKPSDVFGQQKSWGSDWNGAVYSAKSLEAFVYAMNGDTTTPNTPRTVTQRGQVPGLSLAKENDLIIEAPELAENGTNVPVSLTSNIPNTDFIALIADHNPNPVCVGFNVMPGTEPYYSVRIKVAETSAIIAVARSGGKWYYTLRDITVMVGGCLG
;
A
#
# COMPACT_ATOMS: atom_id res chain seq x y z
N MET A 1 25.35 31.50 -14.34
CA MET A 1 25.16 32.69 -13.48
C MET A 1 25.45 32.28 -12.04
N LYS A 2 26.53 32.81 -11.40
CA LYS A 2 26.80 32.54 -9.97
C LYS A 2 25.93 33.51 -9.16
N GLN A 3 24.92 32.99 -8.50
CA GLN A 3 24.14 33.78 -7.52
C GLN A 3 25.04 34.15 -6.33
N SER A 4 25.10 35.45 -6.01
CA SER A 4 25.87 35.96 -4.90
C SER A 4 25.15 35.65 -3.58
N ARG A 5 25.93 35.37 -2.50
CA ARG A 5 25.37 35.18 -1.14
C ARG A 5 24.51 36.37 -0.68
N ARG A 6 24.80 37.57 -1.20
CA ARG A 6 24.00 38.79 -0.92
C ARG A 6 22.62 38.73 -1.58
N ASP A 7 22.48 38.11 -2.78
CA ASP A 7 21.19 38.01 -3.48
C ASP A 7 20.31 36.98 -2.78
N VAL A 8 20.87 35.88 -2.27
CA VAL A 8 20.12 34.91 -1.46
C VAL A 8 19.58 35.53 -0.18
N MET A 9 20.39 36.35 0.53
CA MET A 9 19.93 37.03 1.75
C MET A 9 18.83 38.08 1.49
N ARG A 10 18.88 38.77 0.35
CA ARG A 10 17.83 39.73 -0.03
C ARG A 10 16.52 39.06 -0.39
N ILE A 11 16.57 37.91 -1.05
CA ILE A 11 15.40 37.10 -1.40
C ILE A 11 14.78 36.52 -0.12
N SER A 12 15.59 36.00 0.82
CA SER A 12 15.09 35.42 2.07
C SER A 12 14.44 36.46 3.00
N SER A 13 14.98 37.70 3.07
CA SER A 13 14.38 38.76 3.87
C SER A 13 13.08 39.28 3.26
N GLY A 14 12.98 39.37 1.93
CA GLY A 14 11.73 39.72 1.23
C GLY A 14 10.62 38.70 1.46
N LEU A 15 10.97 37.41 1.46
CA LEU A 15 10.04 36.32 1.72
C LEU A 15 9.52 36.34 3.18
N ALA A 16 10.40 36.60 4.16
CA ALA A 16 10.03 36.69 5.55
C ALA A 16 9.06 37.86 5.82
N LEU A 17 9.26 39.01 5.16
CA LEU A 17 8.35 40.14 5.23
C LEU A 17 6.99 39.86 4.60
N ALA A 18 6.96 39.12 3.47
CA ALA A 18 5.71 38.74 2.82
C ALA A 18 4.87 37.78 3.68
N PHE A 19 5.52 36.88 4.43
CA PHE A 19 4.84 36.03 5.41
C PHE A 19 4.29 36.82 6.60
N SER A 20 5.07 37.74 7.16
CA SER A 20 4.65 38.55 8.30
C SER A 20 3.52 39.54 7.97
N ALA A 21 3.44 39.98 6.71
CA ALA A 21 2.37 40.83 6.21
C ALA A 21 1.11 40.04 5.78
N GLY A 22 1.11 38.70 5.85
CA GLY A 22 -0.02 37.86 5.45
C GLY A 22 -0.29 37.85 3.92
N ILE A 23 0.63 38.38 3.13
CA ILE A 23 0.50 38.46 1.64
C ILE A 23 0.69 37.09 1.02
N ILE A 24 1.53 36.26 1.62
CA ILE A 24 1.83 34.90 1.16
C ILE A 24 1.58 33.95 2.32
N LYS A 25 0.77 32.93 2.12
CA LYS A 25 0.61 31.85 3.09
C LYS A 25 1.73 30.82 2.92
N PRO A 26 2.16 30.13 3.98
CA PRO A 26 3.14 29.05 3.88
C PRO A 26 2.79 28.00 2.84
N SER A 27 1.50 27.69 2.67
CA SER A 27 0.97 26.78 1.67
C SER A 27 1.25 27.19 0.22
N ASP A 28 1.43 28.49 -0.05
CA ASP A 28 1.62 29.00 -1.41
C ASP A 28 3.08 28.90 -1.86
N VAL A 29 4.01 28.82 -0.89
CA VAL A 29 5.45 28.78 -1.15
C VAL A 29 6.01 27.35 -1.14
N PHE A 30 5.48 26.53 -0.23
CA PHE A 30 5.96 25.13 -0.07
C PHE A 30 5.19 24.15 -0.95
N GLY A 31 4.39 24.64 -1.90
CA GLY A 31 3.36 23.86 -2.56
C GLY A 31 2.31 23.43 -1.55
N GLN A 32 1.11 23.16 -2.00
CA GLN A 32 0.21 22.38 -1.17
C GLN A 32 0.91 21.04 -0.93
N GLN A 33 1.52 20.88 0.23
CA GLN A 33 1.74 19.56 0.77
C GLN A 33 0.32 19.00 0.85
N LYS A 34 -0.08 18.29 -0.23
CA LYS A 34 -1.18 17.36 -0.14
C LYS A 34 -0.84 16.57 1.08
N SER A 35 -1.51 16.87 2.20
CA SER A 35 -1.18 16.21 3.44
C SER A 35 -1.40 14.73 3.14
N TRP A 36 -0.32 13.95 3.15
CA TRP A 36 -0.41 12.50 3.07
C TRP A 36 -1.42 11.97 4.09
N GLY A 37 -1.84 12.82 5.04
CA GLY A 37 -2.84 12.56 6.04
C GLY A 37 -4.29 12.72 5.60
N SER A 38 -4.63 13.49 4.54
CA SER A 38 -6.03 13.62 4.11
C SER A 38 -6.50 12.45 3.26
N ASP A 39 -5.57 11.78 2.56
CA ASP A 39 -5.85 10.62 1.73
C ASP A 39 -5.44 9.30 2.42
N TRP A 40 -4.87 9.38 3.64
CA TRP A 40 -4.53 8.22 4.45
C TRP A 40 -5.79 7.60 5.05
N ASN A 41 -6.22 6.49 4.48
CA ASN A 41 -7.30 5.71 5.05
C ASN A 41 -6.78 4.77 6.13
N GLY A 42 -6.75 5.25 7.37
CA GLY A 42 -6.29 4.47 8.52
C GLY A 42 -7.06 3.16 8.71
N ALA A 43 -8.34 3.11 8.35
CA ALA A 43 -9.15 1.90 8.41
C ALA A 43 -8.62 0.81 7.45
N VAL A 44 -8.16 1.20 6.27
CA VAL A 44 -7.57 0.26 5.29
C VAL A 44 -6.31 -0.39 5.85
N TYR A 45 -5.38 0.40 6.39
CA TYR A 45 -4.11 -0.13 6.90
C TYR A 45 -4.22 -0.80 8.27
N SER A 46 -5.28 -0.53 9.02
CA SER A 46 -5.59 -1.26 10.26
C SER A 46 -6.45 -2.49 10.04
N ALA A 47 -6.85 -2.79 8.80
CA ALA A 47 -7.65 -3.96 8.47
C ALA A 47 -6.96 -5.26 8.89
N LYS A 48 -7.67 -6.12 9.59
CA LYS A 48 -7.18 -7.40 10.11
C LYS A 48 -7.58 -8.60 9.24
N SER A 49 -8.27 -8.34 8.13
CA SER A 49 -8.66 -9.35 7.15
C SER A 49 -8.80 -8.74 5.76
N LEU A 50 -8.76 -9.58 4.73
CA LEU A 50 -9.04 -9.16 3.35
C LEU A 50 -10.43 -8.52 3.21
N GLU A 51 -11.42 -9.06 3.91
CA GLU A 51 -12.78 -8.52 3.92
C GLU A 51 -12.81 -7.10 4.46
N ALA A 52 -12.27 -6.90 5.68
CA ALA A 52 -12.20 -5.57 6.30
C ALA A 52 -11.42 -4.58 5.42
N PHE A 53 -10.36 -5.04 4.73
CA PHE A 53 -9.62 -4.22 3.78
C PHE A 53 -10.52 -3.77 2.61
N VAL A 54 -11.24 -4.68 1.96
CA VAL A 54 -12.10 -4.35 0.81
C VAL A 54 -13.24 -3.44 1.22
N TYR A 55 -13.88 -3.68 2.36
CA TYR A 55 -14.93 -2.81 2.89
C TYR A 55 -14.40 -1.41 3.20
N ALA A 56 -13.26 -1.31 3.87
CA ALA A 56 -12.64 -0.03 4.18
C ALA A 56 -12.24 0.75 2.91
N MET A 57 -11.76 0.05 1.88
CA MET A 57 -11.44 0.65 0.58
C MET A 57 -12.69 1.18 -0.14
N ASN A 58 -13.86 0.58 0.10
CA ASN A 58 -15.15 1.03 -0.43
C ASN A 58 -15.82 2.10 0.48
N GLY A 59 -15.15 2.55 1.54
CA GLY A 59 -15.65 3.56 2.47
C GLY A 59 -16.57 3.01 3.57
N ASP A 60 -16.75 1.69 3.65
CA ASP A 60 -17.50 1.04 4.72
C ASP A 60 -16.55 0.64 5.87
N THR A 61 -16.71 1.28 7.00
CA THR A 61 -15.94 1.00 8.23
C THR A 61 -16.78 0.29 9.30
N THR A 62 -18.01 -0.10 8.98
CA THR A 62 -18.93 -0.76 9.93
C THR A 62 -18.70 -2.27 10.01
N THR A 63 -18.04 -2.85 9.02
CA THR A 63 -17.71 -4.27 9.00
C THR A 63 -16.74 -4.62 10.14
N PRO A 64 -17.00 -5.72 10.88
CA PRO A 64 -16.14 -6.14 11.96
C PRO A 64 -14.68 -6.33 11.50
N ASN A 65 -13.77 -5.58 12.11
CA ASN A 65 -12.34 -5.66 11.85
C ASN A 65 -11.70 -6.78 12.70
N THR A 66 -12.12 -8.02 12.48
CA THR A 66 -11.62 -9.20 13.18
C THR A 66 -10.61 -9.95 12.34
N PRO A 67 -9.52 -10.48 12.91
CA PRO A 67 -8.62 -11.37 12.20
C PRO A 67 -9.37 -12.58 11.65
N ARG A 68 -9.23 -12.84 10.37
CA ARG A 68 -9.77 -14.03 9.70
C ARG A 68 -8.76 -14.54 8.71
N THR A 69 -8.49 -15.82 8.74
CA THR A 69 -7.64 -16.45 7.75
C THR A 69 -8.36 -16.57 6.39
N VAL A 70 -7.58 -16.67 5.34
CA VAL A 70 -8.05 -16.85 3.96
C VAL A 70 -9.08 -17.99 3.81
N THR A 71 -8.96 -19.03 4.62
CA THR A 71 -9.86 -20.20 4.63
C THR A 71 -11.21 -19.93 5.32
N GLN A 72 -11.34 -18.86 6.09
CA GLN A 72 -12.57 -18.52 6.84
C GLN A 72 -13.40 -17.43 6.14
N ARG A 73 -13.19 -17.23 4.84
CA ARG A 73 -13.84 -16.15 4.08
C ARG A 73 -15.33 -16.38 3.90
N GLY A 74 -16.08 -15.37 4.33
CA GLY A 74 -17.41 -15.16 3.79
C GLY A 74 -17.34 -14.64 2.35
N GLN A 75 -18.45 -14.69 1.61
CA GLN A 75 -18.52 -14.03 0.31
C GLN A 75 -18.51 -12.50 0.52
N VAL A 76 -17.43 -11.84 0.12
CA VAL A 76 -17.38 -10.38 0.12
C VAL A 76 -17.98 -9.90 -1.19
N PRO A 77 -19.06 -9.08 -1.14
CA PRO A 77 -19.68 -8.55 -2.35
C PRO A 77 -18.64 -7.84 -3.23
N GLY A 78 -18.60 -8.21 -4.49
CA GLY A 78 -17.66 -7.61 -5.46
C GLY A 78 -16.22 -8.11 -5.39
N LEU A 79 -15.89 -9.07 -4.52
CA LEU A 79 -14.58 -9.72 -4.45
C LEU A 79 -14.64 -11.09 -5.11
N SER A 80 -13.75 -11.36 -6.05
CA SER A 80 -13.66 -12.62 -6.81
C SER A 80 -12.24 -13.15 -6.83
N LEU A 81 -12.10 -14.47 -6.87
CA LEU A 81 -10.81 -15.09 -7.18
C LEU A 81 -10.42 -14.72 -8.61
N ALA A 82 -9.21 -14.23 -8.81
CA ALA A 82 -8.67 -13.94 -10.13
C ALA A 82 -8.52 -15.26 -10.92
N LYS A 83 -8.69 -15.17 -12.24
CA LYS A 83 -8.38 -16.30 -13.12
C LYS A 83 -6.87 -16.51 -13.14
N GLU A 84 -6.47 -17.70 -13.57
CA GLU A 84 -5.07 -18.00 -13.78
C GLU A 84 -4.43 -16.96 -14.71
N ASN A 85 -3.27 -16.45 -14.32
CA ASN A 85 -2.50 -15.40 -15.00
C ASN A 85 -3.12 -13.98 -15.03
N ASP A 86 -4.33 -13.77 -14.50
CA ASP A 86 -4.89 -12.43 -14.38
C ASP A 86 -4.19 -11.59 -13.28
N LEU A 87 -3.79 -12.24 -12.19
CA LEU A 87 -3.11 -11.61 -11.06
C LEU A 87 -2.00 -12.55 -10.58
N ILE A 88 -0.75 -12.14 -10.70
CA ILE A 88 0.41 -12.98 -10.50
C ILE A 88 1.22 -12.49 -9.29
N ILE A 89 1.50 -13.39 -8.36
CA ILE A 89 2.44 -13.17 -7.25
C ILE A 89 3.71 -13.99 -7.53
N GLU A 90 4.84 -13.32 -7.56
CA GLU A 90 6.15 -13.95 -7.56
C GLU A 90 6.80 -13.75 -6.19
N ALA A 91 7.05 -14.84 -5.49
CA ALA A 91 7.68 -14.84 -4.17
C ALA A 91 8.38 -16.18 -3.94
N PRO A 92 9.40 -16.25 -3.08
CA PRO A 92 10.02 -17.52 -2.72
C PRO A 92 9.01 -18.39 -1.95
N GLU A 93 9.02 -19.70 -2.17
CA GLU A 93 8.23 -20.65 -1.39
C GLU A 93 8.72 -20.76 0.06
N LEU A 94 10.03 -20.60 0.23
CA LEU A 94 10.71 -20.63 1.52
C LEU A 94 11.47 -19.33 1.73
N ALA A 95 11.13 -18.59 2.77
CA ALA A 95 11.84 -17.41 3.22
C ALA A 95 12.70 -17.75 4.45
N GLU A 96 14.01 -17.74 4.30
CA GLU A 96 14.95 -17.92 5.42
C GLU A 96 14.88 -16.75 6.42
N ASN A 97 14.50 -15.58 5.95
CA ASN A 97 14.33 -14.38 6.75
C ASN A 97 12.99 -13.70 6.44
N GLY A 98 12.02 -13.90 7.31
CA GLY A 98 10.68 -13.30 7.17
C GLY A 98 10.65 -11.78 7.32
N THR A 99 11.72 -11.12 7.78
CA THR A 99 11.74 -9.66 7.91
C THR A 99 11.93 -8.94 6.57
N ASN A 100 12.34 -9.65 5.51
CA ASN A 100 12.76 -9.05 4.25
C ASN A 100 12.50 -9.98 3.05
N VAL A 101 11.23 -10.30 2.81
CA VAL A 101 10.80 -11.22 1.75
C VAL A 101 10.56 -10.44 0.46
N PRO A 102 11.28 -10.76 -0.64
CA PRO A 102 11.01 -10.15 -1.93
C PRO A 102 9.70 -10.69 -2.51
N VAL A 103 8.83 -9.79 -2.96
CA VAL A 103 7.56 -10.12 -3.61
C VAL A 103 7.34 -9.20 -4.79
N SER A 104 7.02 -9.76 -5.95
CA SER A 104 6.54 -9.01 -7.11
C SER A 104 5.06 -9.30 -7.34
N LEU A 105 4.35 -8.30 -7.80
CA LEU A 105 2.94 -8.38 -8.15
C LEU A 105 2.72 -7.81 -9.54
N THR A 106 2.04 -8.57 -10.39
CA THR A 106 1.61 -8.15 -11.71
C THR A 106 0.10 -8.35 -11.85
N SER A 107 -0.61 -7.35 -12.35
CA SER A 107 -2.00 -7.50 -12.76
C SER A 107 -2.14 -7.40 -14.27
N ASN A 108 -2.66 -8.46 -14.89
CA ASN A 108 -3.03 -8.51 -16.30
C ASN A 108 -4.53 -8.20 -16.50
N ILE A 109 -5.24 -7.83 -15.42
CA ILE A 109 -6.65 -7.45 -15.48
C ILE A 109 -6.76 -6.09 -16.17
N PRO A 110 -7.53 -5.97 -17.26
CA PRO A 110 -7.68 -4.69 -17.97
C PRO A 110 -8.18 -3.58 -17.02
N ASN A 111 -7.68 -2.36 -17.21
CA ASN A 111 -8.08 -1.19 -16.44
C ASN A 111 -7.90 -1.35 -14.91
N THR A 112 -6.89 -2.09 -14.49
CA THR A 112 -6.50 -2.12 -13.07
C THR A 112 -6.14 -0.73 -12.60
N ASP A 113 -6.81 -0.23 -11.56
CA ASP A 113 -6.62 1.11 -10.99
C ASP A 113 -6.02 1.08 -9.58
N PHE A 114 -5.95 -0.10 -8.96
CA PHE A 114 -5.35 -0.28 -7.64
C PHE A 114 -4.82 -1.71 -7.47
N ILE A 115 -3.68 -1.87 -6.79
CA ILE A 115 -3.11 -3.17 -6.43
C ILE A 115 -2.54 -3.11 -5.01
N ALA A 116 -2.65 -4.21 -4.26
CA ALA A 116 -2.14 -4.31 -2.89
C ALA A 116 -1.62 -5.70 -2.54
N LEU A 117 -0.77 -5.78 -1.51
CA LEU A 117 -0.31 -7.01 -0.88
C LEU A 117 -0.73 -7.06 0.59
N ILE A 118 -1.21 -8.21 1.00
CA ILE A 118 -1.63 -8.53 2.35
C ILE A 118 -0.90 -9.80 2.78
N ALA A 119 -0.27 -9.80 3.95
CA ALA A 119 0.30 -10.99 4.59
C ALA A 119 -0.65 -11.43 5.71
N ASP A 120 -1.34 -12.55 5.49
CA ASP A 120 -2.55 -12.93 6.24
C ASP A 120 -2.33 -13.04 7.76
N HIS A 121 -1.19 -13.59 8.18
CA HIS A 121 -0.87 -13.80 9.61
C HIS A 121 -0.04 -12.67 10.24
N ASN A 122 0.24 -11.60 9.51
CA ASN A 122 0.90 -10.47 10.13
C ASN A 122 -0.01 -9.77 11.16
N PRO A 123 0.55 -9.24 12.26
CA PRO A 123 -0.21 -8.42 13.21
C PRO A 123 -0.91 -7.22 12.55
N ASN A 124 -0.30 -6.67 11.50
CA ASN A 124 -0.90 -5.74 10.56
C ASN A 124 -0.80 -6.36 9.16
N PRO A 125 -1.86 -6.99 8.67
CA PRO A 125 -1.85 -7.77 7.45
C PRO A 125 -1.56 -6.95 6.19
N VAL A 126 -2.08 -5.74 6.08
CA VAL A 126 -1.90 -4.89 4.90
C VAL A 126 -0.46 -4.39 4.84
N CYS A 127 0.30 -4.93 3.88
CA CYS A 127 1.72 -4.60 3.72
C CYS A 127 1.92 -3.32 2.90
N VAL A 128 1.25 -3.23 1.75
CA VAL A 128 1.42 -2.12 0.80
C VAL A 128 0.24 -2.06 -0.17
N GLY A 129 -0.08 -0.85 -0.65
CA GLY A 129 -1.06 -0.64 -1.72
C GLY A 129 -0.65 0.53 -2.60
N PHE A 130 -0.95 0.43 -3.90
CA PHE A 130 -0.64 1.44 -4.90
C PHE A 130 -1.84 1.73 -5.79
N ASN A 131 -2.10 3.01 -6.02
CA ASN A 131 -2.96 3.44 -7.12
C ASN A 131 -2.18 3.32 -8.43
N VAL A 132 -2.79 2.69 -9.42
CA VAL A 132 -2.25 2.54 -10.77
C VAL A 132 -2.78 3.68 -11.62
N MET A 133 -1.89 4.51 -12.11
CA MET A 133 -2.26 5.64 -12.96
C MET A 133 -2.56 5.16 -14.40
N PRO A 134 -3.46 5.83 -15.12
CA PRO A 134 -3.70 5.51 -16.52
C PRO A 134 -2.41 5.51 -17.36
N GLY A 135 -2.20 4.48 -18.15
CA GLY A 135 -1.00 4.31 -18.98
C GLY A 135 0.23 3.74 -18.23
N THR A 136 0.07 3.41 -16.95
CA THR A 136 1.12 2.74 -16.15
C THR A 136 0.86 1.23 -16.14
N GLU A 137 1.92 0.45 -16.25
CA GLU A 137 1.86 -1.00 -16.08
C GLU A 137 1.56 -1.34 -14.62
N PRO A 138 0.54 -2.18 -14.34
CA PRO A 138 0.19 -2.54 -12.96
C PRO A 138 1.14 -3.62 -12.43
N TYR A 139 2.38 -3.23 -12.24
CA TYR A 139 3.47 -4.05 -11.72
C TYR A 139 4.25 -3.31 -10.65
N TYR A 140 4.64 -4.02 -9.61
CA TYR A 140 5.67 -3.56 -8.69
C TYR A 140 6.42 -4.74 -8.05
N SER A 141 7.63 -4.46 -7.59
CA SER A 141 8.44 -5.37 -6.78
C SER A 141 8.83 -4.67 -5.49
N VAL A 142 8.56 -5.33 -4.37
CA VAL A 142 8.79 -4.79 -3.02
C VAL A 142 9.37 -5.86 -2.11
N ARG A 143 9.90 -5.41 -0.97
CA ARG A 143 10.26 -6.30 0.12
C ARG A 143 9.30 -6.07 1.27
N ILE A 144 8.67 -7.15 1.74
CA ILE A 144 7.69 -7.11 2.83
C ILE A 144 8.17 -7.93 4.03
N LYS A 145 7.64 -7.60 5.20
CA LYS A 145 7.77 -8.45 6.37
C LYS A 145 6.66 -9.50 6.36
N VAL A 146 7.03 -10.76 6.53
CA VAL A 146 6.14 -11.89 6.77
C VAL A 146 6.50 -12.45 8.14
N ALA A 147 5.65 -12.24 9.13
CA ALA A 147 5.98 -12.52 10.53
C ALA A 147 6.12 -14.01 10.83
N GLU A 148 5.32 -14.82 10.14
CA GLU A 148 5.30 -16.27 10.26
C GLU A 148 4.83 -16.90 8.94
N THR A 149 4.92 -18.21 8.81
CA THR A 149 4.38 -18.96 7.67
C THR A 149 2.92 -18.57 7.42
N SER A 150 2.62 -18.03 6.25
CA SER A 150 1.29 -17.54 5.91
C SER A 150 1.06 -17.41 4.41
N ALA A 151 -0.19 -17.21 4.03
CA ALA A 151 -0.52 -16.80 2.68
C ALA A 151 -0.21 -15.31 2.44
N ILE A 152 0.43 -15.01 1.33
CA ILE A 152 0.47 -13.66 0.76
C ILE A 152 -0.70 -13.54 -0.21
N ILE A 153 -1.50 -12.52 -0.02
CA ILE A 153 -2.67 -12.23 -0.83
C ILE A 153 -2.37 -11.01 -1.67
N ALA A 154 -2.47 -11.16 -2.98
CA ALA A 154 -2.53 -10.03 -3.89
C ALA A 154 -3.98 -9.63 -4.12
N VAL A 155 -4.22 -8.33 -4.17
CA VAL A 155 -5.52 -7.76 -4.44
C VAL A 155 -5.40 -6.77 -5.58
N ALA A 156 -6.32 -6.80 -6.53
CA ALA A 156 -6.43 -5.82 -7.60
C ALA A 156 -7.86 -5.28 -7.67
N ARG A 157 -8.00 -3.99 -8.01
CA ARG A 157 -9.27 -3.39 -8.34
C ARG A 157 -9.32 -2.99 -9.80
N SER A 158 -10.42 -3.30 -10.48
CA SER A 158 -10.69 -2.90 -11.85
C SER A 158 -12.18 -2.67 -12.05
N GLY A 159 -12.56 -1.51 -12.57
CA GLY A 159 -13.96 -1.17 -12.82
C GLY A 159 -14.86 -1.28 -11.59
N GLY A 160 -14.36 -0.95 -10.41
CA GLY A 160 -15.06 -1.05 -9.13
C GLY A 160 -15.22 -2.47 -8.59
N LYS A 161 -14.68 -3.48 -9.25
CA LYS A 161 -14.67 -4.87 -8.79
C LYS A 161 -13.30 -5.22 -8.21
N TRP A 162 -13.31 -6.10 -7.22
CA TRP A 162 -12.11 -6.57 -6.54
C TRP A 162 -11.78 -7.99 -6.94
N TYR A 163 -10.51 -8.23 -7.18
CA TYR A 163 -9.94 -9.54 -7.53
C TYR A 163 -8.83 -9.86 -6.56
N TYR A 164 -8.65 -11.14 -6.24
CA TYR A 164 -7.55 -11.59 -5.41
C TYR A 164 -6.96 -12.90 -5.92
N THR A 165 -5.70 -13.11 -5.60
CA THR A 165 -5.02 -14.39 -5.67
C THR A 165 -4.17 -14.56 -4.42
N LEU A 166 -3.68 -15.77 -4.18
CA LEU A 166 -2.87 -16.05 -3.00
C LEU A 166 -1.69 -16.96 -3.34
N ARG A 167 -0.63 -16.84 -2.58
CA ARG A 167 0.55 -17.70 -2.61
C ARG A 167 1.01 -17.96 -1.18
N ASP A 168 1.20 -19.23 -0.84
CA ASP A 168 1.73 -19.61 0.46
C ASP A 168 3.24 -19.40 0.52
N ILE A 169 3.72 -18.88 1.63
CA ILE A 169 5.14 -18.70 1.94
C ILE A 169 5.44 -19.35 3.28
N THR A 170 6.40 -20.25 3.29
CA THR A 170 6.96 -20.82 4.51
C THR A 170 8.07 -19.90 5.02
N VAL A 171 7.97 -19.46 6.27
CA VAL A 171 9.02 -18.68 6.93
C VAL A 171 9.76 -19.59 7.89
N MET A 172 11.08 -19.70 7.71
CA MET A 172 11.93 -20.38 8.68
C MET A 172 12.02 -19.50 9.94
N VAL A 173 11.55 -20.04 11.06
CA VAL A 173 11.84 -19.43 12.36
C VAL A 173 13.34 -19.63 12.57
N GLY A 174 14.13 -18.57 12.41
CA GLY A 174 15.56 -18.61 12.64
C GLY A 174 15.84 -19.02 14.08
N GLY A 175 16.03 -20.31 14.30
CA GLY A 175 16.65 -20.80 15.50
C GLY A 175 18.10 -20.38 15.49
N CYS A 176 18.45 -19.29 16.17
CA CYS A 176 19.79 -19.15 16.70
C CYS A 176 19.98 -20.29 17.71
N LEU A 177 20.44 -21.43 17.22
CA LEU A 177 21.10 -22.41 18.07
C LEU A 177 22.47 -21.83 18.39
N GLY A 178 22.56 -21.04 19.46
CA GLY A 178 23.80 -20.68 20.11
C GLY A 178 24.20 -21.78 21.07
#